data_46734e8202227525c1360cc95e509085
#
_entry.id   46734e8202227525c1360cc95e509085
#
_cell.length_a   1.000
_cell.length_b   1.000
_cell.length_c   1.000
_cell.angle_alpha   90.00
_cell.angle_beta   90.00
_cell.angle_gamma   90.00
#
_symmetry.space_group_name_H-M   'P 1'
#
loop_
_entity.id
_entity.type
_entity.pdbx_description
1 polymer ?
#
loop_
_entity_poly.entity_id
_entity_poly.type
_entity_poly.pdbx_seq_one_letter_code
_entity_poly.pdbx_strand_id
1 'polypeptide(L)'
;MRVGDKSKKLNFDERMQLLYDKGERYYEDKDVYGATIDDVDMNLVGDYMNVIGYGKSGMEYLRENNDFFTEKDGQQKVSTACILLFGKNPQRFLPRARTRFIRYEGTEEKVGTEMNVIKDVTFEGTILQQVRRTIDYLETQVREHSFLGEDGRFVTHRNYSKYAIQEMVVNSCCHRAYNIKGTEIQIKMFDDRIVFETPGDLPGLVRPDNIRHTHFSRNPKIAQFLKAYKYVKEFGEGIDRICNELETKGCAIPSFHIDAFILKATLRAEWTTEKEFDRPSTIQKDGTVNVKANISKLTDRQNKIYDRIKSGTINDQVNVQVNDQVNVPNLATLFGVSEKTIRRDLYVLRDMNLIHYVGSDKTGHWEITSKTNQ
;
A
#
# COMPACT_ATOMS: atom_id res chain seq x y z
N MET A 1 -27.48 6.53 5.96
CA MET A 1 -26.53 5.41 5.79
C MET A 1 -27.09 4.17 6.45
N ARG A 2 -27.00 3.01 5.82
CA ARG A 2 -27.45 1.74 6.40
C ARG A 2 -26.24 1.07 7.07
N VAL A 3 -26.37 0.74 8.36
CA VAL A 3 -25.34 0.04 9.14
C VAL A 3 -25.95 -1.25 9.63
N GLY A 4 -25.63 -2.37 8.99
CA GLY A 4 -26.35 -3.63 9.16
C GLY A 4 -27.81 -3.48 8.76
N ASP A 5 -28.76 -3.91 9.62
CA ASP A 5 -30.20 -3.82 9.37
C ASP A 5 -30.84 -2.49 9.81
N LYS A 6 -30.07 -1.56 10.35
CA LYS A 6 -30.58 -0.27 10.85
C LYS A 6 -30.14 0.90 9.97
N SER A 7 -31.09 1.82 9.72
CA SER A 7 -30.79 3.10 9.08
C SER A 7 -30.33 4.11 10.14
N LYS A 8 -29.11 4.65 10.01
CA LYS A 8 -28.58 5.70 10.88
C LYS A 8 -28.70 7.06 10.20
N LYS A 9 -29.28 8.05 10.90
CA LYS A 9 -29.27 9.45 10.46
C LYS A 9 -27.85 9.99 10.74
N LEU A 10 -27.17 10.46 9.70
CA LEU A 10 -25.83 11.05 9.81
C LEU A 10 -25.93 12.46 10.39
N ASN A 11 -25.01 12.82 11.30
CA ASN A 11 -24.80 14.20 11.72
C ASN A 11 -24.10 15.00 10.61
N PHE A 12 -23.83 16.29 10.84
CA PHE A 12 -23.23 17.16 9.83
C PHE A 12 -21.83 16.69 9.43
N ASP A 13 -20.98 16.36 10.41
CA ASP A 13 -19.58 15.95 10.17
C ASP A 13 -19.52 14.60 9.46
N GLU A 14 -20.36 13.63 9.84
CA GLU A 14 -20.46 12.35 9.16
C GLU A 14 -20.93 12.50 7.69
N ARG A 15 -21.81 13.46 7.41
CA ARG A 15 -22.23 13.76 6.04
C ARG A 15 -21.09 14.39 5.23
N MET A 16 -20.37 15.34 5.82
CA MET A 16 -19.23 15.97 5.16
C MET A 16 -18.13 14.95 4.87
N GLN A 17 -17.83 14.06 5.81
CA GLN A 17 -16.87 12.98 5.60
C GLN A 17 -17.31 12.07 4.45
N LEU A 18 -18.58 11.70 4.40
CA LEU A 18 -19.14 10.89 3.30
C LEU A 18 -19.01 11.57 1.92
N LEU A 19 -19.18 12.91 1.86
CA LEU A 19 -19.00 13.68 0.62
C LEU A 19 -17.53 13.68 0.17
N TYR A 20 -16.59 13.81 1.10
CA TYR A 20 -15.16 13.69 0.80
C TYR A 20 -14.79 12.27 0.33
N ASP A 21 -15.31 11.24 0.99
CA ASP A 21 -15.02 9.85 0.65
C ASP A 21 -15.60 9.44 -0.72
N LYS A 22 -16.73 10.04 -1.12
CA LYS A 22 -17.32 9.84 -2.45
C LYS A 22 -16.70 10.68 -3.56
N GLY A 23 -15.84 11.66 -3.23
CA GLY A 23 -15.29 12.59 -4.20
C GLY A 23 -16.29 13.63 -4.72
N GLU A 24 -17.43 13.82 -4.05
CA GLU A 24 -18.38 14.90 -4.36
C GLU A 24 -17.86 16.26 -3.89
N ARG A 25 -16.92 16.26 -2.92
CA ARG A 25 -16.16 17.42 -2.45
C ARG A 25 -14.75 17.02 -2.10
N TYR A 26 -13.81 17.94 -2.25
CA TYR A 26 -12.42 17.74 -1.88
C TYR A 26 -12.03 18.71 -0.77
N TYR A 27 -11.38 18.19 0.29
CA TYR A 27 -10.92 19.05 1.38
C TYR A 27 -9.80 19.99 0.93
N GLU A 28 -9.02 19.59 -0.07
CA GLU A 28 -7.97 20.41 -0.66
C GLU A 28 -8.49 21.72 -1.29
N ASP A 29 -9.79 21.79 -1.64
CA ASP A 29 -10.45 22.98 -2.17
C ASP A 29 -10.93 23.96 -1.08
N LYS A 30 -10.90 23.51 0.19
CA LYS A 30 -11.38 24.34 1.29
C LYS A 30 -10.44 25.50 1.55
N ASP A 31 -11.01 26.70 1.73
CA ASP A 31 -10.28 27.89 2.13
C ASP A 31 -9.60 27.70 3.49
N VAL A 32 -8.36 28.16 3.60
CA VAL A 32 -7.58 28.17 4.83
C VAL A 32 -7.83 29.47 5.56
N TYR A 33 -8.39 29.38 6.76
CA TYR A 33 -8.70 30.56 7.56
C TYR A 33 -7.44 31.37 7.90
N GLY A 34 -7.48 32.67 7.62
CA GLY A 34 -6.38 33.60 7.89
C GLY A 34 -5.19 33.49 6.93
N ALA A 35 -5.25 32.66 5.90
CA ALA A 35 -4.24 32.62 4.85
C ALA A 35 -4.52 33.69 3.79
N THR A 36 -3.46 34.33 3.32
CA THR A 36 -3.47 35.34 2.27
C THR A 36 -2.47 34.99 1.18
N ILE A 37 -2.45 35.79 0.09
CA ILE A 37 -1.46 35.62 -0.98
C ILE A 37 -0.01 35.79 -0.47
N ASP A 38 0.20 36.54 0.61
CA ASP A 38 1.52 36.74 1.21
C ASP A 38 2.09 35.47 1.85
N ASP A 39 1.24 34.48 2.17
CA ASP A 39 1.65 33.20 2.68
C ASP A 39 2.07 32.21 1.56
N VAL A 40 1.88 32.60 0.29
CA VAL A 40 2.24 31.81 -0.90
C VAL A 40 3.66 32.20 -1.37
N ASP A 41 4.48 31.21 -1.68
CA ASP A 41 5.79 31.41 -2.29
C ASP A 41 5.64 31.43 -3.82
N MET A 42 5.71 32.62 -4.39
CA MET A 42 5.57 32.83 -5.83
C MET A 42 6.72 32.23 -6.65
N ASN A 43 7.88 31.94 -6.05
CA ASN A 43 8.95 31.21 -6.74
C ASN A 43 8.54 29.75 -6.96
N LEU A 44 7.95 29.09 -5.95
CA LEU A 44 7.42 27.73 -6.11
C LEU A 44 6.30 27.65 -7.15
N VAL A 45 5.45 28.69 -7.23
CA VAL A 45 4.44 28.79 -8.29
C VAL A 45 5.13 28.91 -9.65
N GLY A 46 6.13 29.78 -9.79
CA GLY A 46 6.92 29.95 -11.01
C GLY A 46 7.64 28.67 -11.44
N ASP A 47 8.26 27.96 -10.51
CA ASP A 47 8.91 26.66 -10.77
C ASP A 47 7.90 25.65 -11.33
N TYR A 48 6.71 25.56 -10.74
CA TYR A 48 5.67 24.67 -11.22
C TYR A 48 5.15 25.06 -12.60
N MET A 49 4.95 26.36 -12.84
CA MET A 49 4.54 26.89 -14.14
C MET A 49 5.55 26.52 -15.25
N ASN A 50 6.83 26.60 -14.95
CA ASN A 50 7.89 26.16 -15.88
C ASN A 50 7.77 24.67 -16.20
N VAL A 51 7.49 23.83 -15.19
CA VAL A 51 7.32 22.38 -15.37
C VAL A 51 6.14 22.04 -16.27
N ILE A 52 5.03 22.78 -16.17
CA ILE A 52 3.80 22.54 -16.96
C ILE A 52 3.74 23.35 -18.25
N GLY A 53 4.71 24.24 -18.51
CA GLY A 53 4.74 25.08 -19.70
C GLY A 53 3.67 26.17 -19.70
N TYR A 54 3.28 26.71 -18.54
CA TYR A 54 2.27 27.76 -18.44
C TYR A 54 2.88 29.16 -18.70
N GLY A 55 2.37 29.87 -19.70
CA GLY A 55 3.01 31.08 -20.23
C GLY A 55 2.54 32.40 -19.64
N LYS A 56 1.60 32.40 -18.66
CA LYS A 56 1.11 33.63 -18.03
C LYS A 56 1.79 33.89 -16.68
N SER A 57 1.35 34.89 -15.93
CA SER A 57 1.89 35.18 -14.59
C SER A 57 1.44 34.18 -13.54
N GLY A 58 2.21 34.05 -12.45
CA GLY A 58 1.85 33.18 -11.34
C GLY A 58 0.52 33.54 -10.68
N MET A 59 0.18 34.82 -10.61
CA MET A 59 -1.13 35.28 -10.08
C MET A 59 -2.29 34.83 -10.98
N GLU A 60 -2.12 34.93 -12.29
CA GLU A 60 -3.12 34.44 -13.24
C GLU A 60 -3.28 32.93 -13.12
N TYR A 61 -2.16 32.17 -12.99
CA TYR A 61 -2.21 30.74 -12.74
C TYR A 61 -3.05 30.40 -11.50
N LEU A 62 -2.77 31.05 -10.37
CA LEU A 62 -3.48 30.79 -9.11
C LEU A 62 -4.97 31.13 -9.16
N ARG A 63 -5.37 32.14 -9.95
CA ARG A 63 -6.78 32.53 -10.12
C ARG A 63 -7.53 31.70 -11.13
N GLU A 64 -6.89 31.33 -12.22
CA GLU A 64 -7.53 30.64 -13.35
C GLU A 64 -7.53 29.11 -13.23
N ASN A 65 -6.56 28.57 -12.49
CA ASN A 65 -6.37 27.13 -12.43
C ASN A 65 -6.62 26.58 -11.04
N ASN A 66 -7.58 25.68 -10.96
CA ASN A 66 -7.91 24.90 -9.77
C ASN A 66 -8.36 25.70 -8.54
N ASP A 67 -8.81 26.95 -8.71
CA ASP A 67 -9.32 27.80 -7.63
C ASP A 67 -8.34 27.91 -6.44
N PHE A 68 -7.04 28.02 -6.71
CA PHE A 68 -6.04 28.12 -5.66
C PHE A 68 -6.16 29.43 -4.87
N PHE A 69 -6.54 30.51 -5.55
CA PHE A 69 -6.68 31.82 -4.97
C PHE A 69 -7.88 32.55 -5.54
N THR A 70 -8.71 33.12 -4.67
CA THR A 70 -9.80 34.00 -5.04
C THR A 70 -9.76 35.27 -4.19
N GLU A 71 -10.17 36.40 -4.79
CA GLU A 71 -10.32 37.67 -4.11
C GLU A 71 -11.66 38.30 -4.49
N LYS A 72 -12.49 38.52 -3.48
CA LYS A 72 -13.81 39.14 -3.67
C LYS A 72 -14.11 40.10 -2.52
N ASP A 73 -14.56 41.31 -2.85
CA ASP A 73 -14.92 42.34 -1.87
C ASP A 73 -13.81 42.59 -0.83
N GLY A 74 -12.54 42.59 -1.27
CA GLY A 74 -11.36 42.74 -0.41
C GLY A 74 -11.03 41.54 0.48
N GLN A 75 -11.80 40.46 0.38
CA GLN A 75 -11.50 39.21 1.09
C GLN A 75 -10.70 38.27 0.20
N GLN A 76 -9.53 37.92 0.67
CA GLN A 76 -8.67 36.90 0.03
C GLN A 76 -8.97 35.53 0.59
N LYS A 77 -9.02 34.54 -0.29
CA LYS A 77 -9.21 33.14 0.05
C LYS A 77 -8.15 32.32 -0.65
N VAL A 78 -7.41 31.58 0.13
CA VAL A 78 -6.37 30.66 -0.34
C VAL A 78 -6.78 29.24 0.01
N SER A 79 -6.80 28.34 -0.98
CA SER A 79 -7.22 26.98 -0.75
C SER A 79 -6.17 26.14 0.00
N THR A 80 -6.63 25.05 0.62
CA THR A 80 -5.75 24.10 1.29
C THR A 80 -4.71 23.52 0.33
N ALA A 81 -5.08 23.22 -0.91
CA ALA A 81 -4.14 22.78 -1.93
C ALA A 81 -3.06 23.84 -2.21
N CYS A 82 -3.44 25.10 -2.36
CA CYS A 82 -2.48 26.18 -2.58
C CYS A 82 -1.43 26.27 -1.46
N ILE A 83 -1.87 26.25 -0.21
CA ILE A 83 -0.97 26.28 0.96
C ILE A 83 -0.07 25.03 1.01
N LEU A 84 -0.62 23.85 0.75
CA LEU A 84 0.15 22.61 0.77
C LEU A 84 1.20 22.52 -0.35
N LEU A 85 0.91 23.11 -1.52
CA LEU A 85 1.78 23.02 -2.69
C LEU A 85 2.77 24.18 -2.78
N PHE A 86 2.34 25.38 -2.41
CA PHE A 86 3.08 26.61 -2.64
C PHE A 86 3.26 27.49 -1.40
N GLY A 87 2.76 27.08 -0.23
CA GLY A 87 2.88 27.86 1.01
C GLY A 87 4.32 28.03 1.47
N LYS A 88 4.68 29.21 1.97
CA LYS A 88 5.97 29.50 2.62
C LYS A 88 6.16 28.67 3.88
N ASN A 89 5.08 28.49 4.65
CA ASN A 89 5.04 27.66 5.86
C ASN A 89 3.67 26.97 5.99
N PRO A 90 3.43 25.84 5.29
CA PRO A 90 2.15 25.14 5.33
C PRO A 90 1.74 24.70 6.73
N GLN A 91 2.71 24.32 7.58
CA GLN A 91 2.47 23.79 8.93
C GLN A 91 1.98 24.86 9.91
N ARG A 92 2.14 26.16 9.62
CA ARG A 92 1.49 27.24 10.37
C ARG A 92 -0.04 27.11 10.35
N PHE A 93 -0.62 26.69 9.23
CA PHE A 93 -2.06 26.57 9.03
C PHE A 93 -2.55 25.13 9.22
N LEU A 94 -1.73 24.17 8.86
CA LEU A 94 -1.99 22.75 8.87
C LEU A 94 -0.88 22.01 9.65
N PRO A 95 -0.80 22.15 11.00
CA PRO A 95 0.36 21.72 11.78
C PRO A 95 0.72 20.25 11.65
N ARG A 96 -0.27 19.39 11.33
CA ARG A 96 -0.05 17.96 11.16
C ARG A 96 0.04 17.52 9.69
N ALA A 97 0.03 18.46 8.73
CA ALA A 97 0.30 18.16 7.32
C ALA A 97 1.81 17.99 7.07
N ARG A 98 2.39 16.97 7.70
CA ARG A 98 3.82 16.64 7.66
C ARG A 98 4.01 15.13 7.70
N THR A 99 5.22 14.68 7.40
CA THR A 99 5.62 13.28 7.44
C THR A 99 6.63 13.06 8.55
N ARG A 100 6.44 12.03 9.38
CA ARG A 100 7.34 11.62 10.45
C ARG A 100 7.87 10.22 10.17
N PHE A 101 9.18 10.07 10.16
CA PHE A 101 9.85 8.79 10.07
C PHE A 101 10.30 8.33 11.44
N ILE A 102 10.03 7.06 11.79
CA ILE A 102 10.43 6.45 13.05
C ILE A 102 11.11 5.11 12.74
N ARG A 103 12.34 4.92 13.19
CA ARG A 103 13.06 3.65 13.10
C ARG A 103 13.04 2.95 14.44
N TYR A 104 12.56 1.72 14.46
CA TYR A 104 12.57 0.83 15.61
C TYR A 104 13.66 -0.24 15.45
N GLU A 105 14.30 -0.62 16.55
CA GLU A 105 15.15 -1.81 16.63
C GLU A 105 14.27 -3.06 16.77
N GLY A 106 14.57 -4.09 15.96
CA GLY A 106 13.77 -5.33 15.95
C GLY A 106 12.50 -5.22 15.10
N THR A 107 11.54 -6.09 15.39
CA THR A 107 10.33 -6.28 14.57
C THR A 107 9.05 -5.75 15.21
N GLU A 108 9.11 -5.28 16.47
CA GLU A 108 7.97 -4.79 17.22
C GLU A 108 8.21 -3.40 17.80
N GLU A 109 7.14 -2.61 17.90
CA GLU A 109 7.16 -1.33 18.59
C GLU A 109 7.05 -1.57 20.11
N LYS A 110 8.05 -1.13 20.87
CA LYS A 110 8.05 -1.21 22.32
C LYS A 110 7.85 0.16 22.94
N VAL A 111 7.17 0.19 24.08
CA VAL A 111 6.79 1.43 24.78
C VAL A 111 7.33 1.47 26.21
N GLY A 112 7.34 2.65 26.81
CA GLY A 112 7.79 2.85 28.20
C GLY A 112 9.29 2.64 28.35
N THR A 113 9.70 1.90 29.37
CA THR A 113 11.11 1.64 29.69
C THR A 113 11.82 0.76 28.67
N GLU A 114 11.08 0.02 27.87
CA GLU A 114 11.61 -0.84 26.81
C GLU A 114 11.62 -0.16 25.43
N MET A 115 11.34 1.14 25.36
CA MET A 115 11.28 1.87 24.09
C MET A 115 12.54 1.63 23.24
N ASN A 116 12.30 1.21 22.00
CA ASN A 116 13.33 0.78 21.05
C ASN A 116 13.42 1.68 19.81
N VAL A 117 13.06 2.96 19.95
CA VAL A 117 13.21 3.96 18.87
C VAL A 117 14.69 4.30 18.70
N ILE A 118 15.19 4.08 17.48
CA ILE A 118 16.58 4.41 17.11
C ILE A 118 16.65 5.78 16.46
N LYS A 119 15.63 6.14 15.63
CA LYS A 119 15.57 7.43 14.93
C LYS A 119 14.13 7.94 14.90
N ASP A 120 14.00 9.25 14.96
CA ASP A 120 12.74 9.98 14.86
C ASP A 120 13.02 11.29 14.13
N VAL A 121 12.50 11.42 12.91
CA VAL A 121 12.76 12.56 12.02
C VAL A 121 11.45 13.05 11.42
N THR A 122 11.23 14.36 11.46
CA THR A 122 10.03 15.00 10.89
C THR A 122 10.39 15.81 9.65
N PHE A 123 9.59 15.66 8.60
CA PHE A 123 9.71 16.38 7.32
C PHE A 123 8.55 17.34 7.18
N GLU A 124 8.83 18.61 7.23
CA GLU A 124 7.91 19.74 7.07
C GLU A 124 8.17 20.47 5.75
N GLY A 125 7.33 21.46 5.42
CA GLY A 125 7.35 22.23 4.20
C GLY A 125 6.22 21.83 3.25
N THR A 126 6.35 22.18 1.98
CA THR A 126 5.36 21.83 0.94
C THR A 126 5.35 20.33 0.67
N ILE A 127 4.28 19.84 0.05
CA ILE A 127 4.15 18.39 -0.30
C ILE A 127 5.36 17.90 -1.10
N LEU A 128 5.81 18.68 -2.10
CA LEU A 128 6.96 18.29 -2.91
C LEU A 128 8.26 18.18 -2.07
N GLN A 129 8.46 19.13 -1.15
CA GLN A 129 9.61 19.09 -0.25
C GLN A 129 9.55 17.90 0.71
N GLN A 130 8.36 17.61 1.25
CA GLN A 130 8.16 16.42 2.11
C GLN A 130 8.43 15.14 1.35
N VAL A 131 7.84 14.97 0.15
CA VAL A 131 8.03 13.77 -0.70
C VAL A 131 9.53 13.56 -1.00
N ARG A 132 10.23 14.59 -1.50
CA ARG A 132 11.65 14.50 -1.84
C ARG A 132 12.50 14.12 -0.63
N ARG A 133 12.40 14.91 0.44
CA ARG A 133 13.20 14.68 1.67
C ARG A 133 12.93 13.34 2.32
N THR A 134 11.66 12.89 2.31
CA THR A 134 11.29 11.59 2.88
C THR A 134 11.87 10.44 2.05
N ILE A 135 11.76 10.50 0.72
CA ILE A 135 12.33 9.48 -0.18
C ILE A 135 13.86 9.43 -0.02
N ASP A 136 14.52 10.59 -0.12
CA ASP A 136 15.98 10.67 0.00
C ASP A 136 16.45 10.12 1.35
N TYR A 137 15.74 10.43 2.43
CA TYR A 137 16.07 9.93 3.75
C TYR A 137 15.84 8.41 3.87
N LEU A 138 14.70 7.89 3.39
CA LEU A 138 14.43 6.45 3.39
C LEU A 138 15.47 5.66 2.61
N GLU A 139 15.95 6.19 1.48
CA GLU A 139 17.03 5.59 0.71
C GLU A 139 18.31 5.39 1.54
N THR A 140 18.61 6.28 2.49
CA THR A 140 19.75 6.14 3.40
C THR A 140 19.54 5.10 4.51
N GLN A 141 18.29 4.68 4.74
CA GLN A 141 17.94 3.70 5.78
C GLN A 141 17.79 2.27 5.24
N VAL A 142 17.66 2.12 3.91
CA VAL A 142 17.55 0.81 3.26
C VAL A 142 18.87 0.06 3.34
N ARG A 143 18.82 -1.18 3.83
CA ARG A 143 19.99 -2.05 3.85
C ARG A 143 20.26 -2.60 2.45
N GLU A 144 21.53 -2.62 2.11
CA GLU A 144 22.04 -3.26 0.91
C GLU A 144 22.98 -4.39 1.32
N HIS A 145 22.88 -5.51 0.64
CA HIS A 145 23.76 -6.67 0.84
C HIS A 145 24.46 -7.01 -0.47
N SER A 146 25.79 -7.06 -0.43
CA SER A 146 26.58 -7.41 -1.60
C SER A 146 27.22 -8.79 -1.39
N PHE A 147 27.04 -9.66 -2.37
CA PHE A 147 27.63 -10.99 -2.38
C PHE A 147 28.25 -11.31 -3.74
N LEU A 148 29.13 -12.30 -3.78
CA LEU A 148 29.75 -12.76 -5.02
C LEU A 148 28.77 -13.67 -5.77
N GLY A 149 28.39 -13.28 -6.99
CA GLY A 149 27.56 -14.09 -7.87
C GLY A 149 28.31 -15.28 -8.46
N GLU A 150 27.59 -16.24 -9.05
CA GLU A 150 28.17 -17.44 -9.67
C GLU A 150 29.12 -17.11 -10.84
N ASP A 151 28.93 -15.96 -11.48
CA ASP A 151 29.78 -15.42 -12.56
C ASP A 151 31.06 -14.74 -12.06
N GLY A 152 31.30 -14.75 -10.74
CA GLY A 152 32.43 -14.09 -10.09
C GLY A 152 32.31 -12.57 -9.96
N ARG A 153 31.14 -11.99 -10.22
CA ARG A 153 30.88 -10.56 -10.06
C ARG A 153 30.11 -10.30 -8.77
N PHE A 154 30.34 -9.14 -8.16
CA PHE A 154 29.53 -8.72 -7.02
C PHE A 154 28.13 -8.32 -7.46
N VAL A 155 27.13 -8.89 -6.79
CA VAL A 155 25.70 -8.56 -6.94
C VAL A 155 25.25 -7.88 -5.65
N THR A 156 24.62 -6.72 -5.78
CA THR A 156 24.05 -5.99 -4.63
C THR A 156 22.52 -6.12 -4.63
N HIS A 157 22.01 -6.67 -3.56
CA HIS A 157 20.55 -6.74 -3.31
C HIS A 157 20.15 -5.69 -2.30
N ARG A 158 19.00 -5.08 -2.55
CA ARG A 158 18.36 -4.12 -1.63
C ARG A 158 17.14 -4.78 -1.00
N ASN A 159 16.86 -4.44 0.26
CA ASN A 159 15.70 -4.96 0.98
C ASN A 159 14.36 -4.43 0.45
N TYR A 160 14.38 -3.28 -0.22
CA TYR A 160 13.19 -2.64 -0.80
C TYR A 160 13.54 -1.99 -2.13
N SER A 161 12.66 -2.11 -3.11
CA SER A 161 12.87 -1.42 -4.39
C SER A 161 12.69 0.09 -4.20
N LYS A 162 13.48 0.89 -4.93
CA LYS A 162 13.36 2.37 -4.95
C LYS A 162 11.95 2.79 -5.38
N TYR A 163 11.41 2.10 -6.37
CA TYR A 163 10.08 2.38 -6.89
C TYR A 163 9.00 2.15 -5.83
N ALA A 164 9.07 1.03 -5.09
CA ALA A 164 8.11 0.73 -4.03
C ALA A 164 8.13 1.78 -2.92
N ILE A 165 9.31 2.21 -2.47
CA ILE A 165 9.45 3.28 -1.48
C ILE A 165 8.85 4.59 -1.99
N GLN A 166 9.23 5.01 -3.20
CA GLN A 166 8.73 6.25 -3.80
C GLN A 166 7.20 6.23 -3.92
N GLU A 167 6.63 5.16 -4.45
CA GLU A 167 5.19 5.01 -4.66
C GLU A 167 4.42 5.06 -3.33
N MET A 168 4.92 4.37 -2.29
CA MET A 168 4.28 4.38 -0.96
C MET A 168 4.32 5.75 -0.29
N VAL A 169 5.44 6.49 -0.39
CA VAL A 169 5.55 7.87 0.14
C VAL A 169 4.59 8.81 -0.60
N VAL A 170 4.59 8.73 -1.93
CA VAL A 170 3.73 9.58 -2.78
C VAL A 170 2.26 9.30 -2.51
N ASN A 171 1.87 8.02 -2.44
CA ASN A 171 0.50 7.62 -2.13
C ASN A 171 0.06 8.09 -0.74
N SER A 172 0.95 8.04 0.26
CA SER A 172 0.65 8.58 1.58
C SER A 172 0.32 10.07 1.54
N CYS A 173 1.04 10.87 0.74
CA CYS A 173 0.77 12.30 0.57
C CYS A 173 -0.50 12.57 -0.26
N CYS A 174 -0.69 11.84 -1.37
CA CYS A 174 -1.83 12.01 -2.27
C CYS A 174 -3.16 11.60 -1.63
N HIS A 175 -3.15 10.59 -0.77
CA HIS A 175 -4.38 10.00 -0.21
C HIS A 175 -4.65 10.35 1.24
N ARG A 176 -3.76 11.13 1.90
CA ARG A 176 -4.01 11.64 3.25
C ARG A 176 -5.30 12.43 3.32
N ALA A 177 -6.11 12.17 4.33
CA ALA A 177 -7.27 12.99 4.68
C ALA A 177 -6.81 14.24 5.44
N TYR A 178 -6.63 15.36 4.75
CA TYR A 178 -6.12 16.62 5.32
C TYR A 178 -7.10 17.30 6.29
N ASN A 179 -8.38 16.90 6.29
CA ASN A 179 -9.37 17.29 7.30
C ASN A 179 -9.10 16.68 8.69
N ILE A 180 -8.33 15.61 8.77
CA ILE A 180 -7.92 15.00 10.04
C ILE A 180 -6.71 15.75 10.58
N LYS A 181 -6.95 16.60 11.63
CA LYS A 181 -5.94 17.52 12.17
C LYS A 181 -5.15 16.94 13.35
N GLY A 182 -5.59 15.82 13.93
CA GLY A 182 -5.02 15.25 15.15
C GLY A 182 -3.76 14.43 14.96
N THR A 183 -3.48 13.98 13.73
CA THR A 183 -2.36 13.07 13.42
C THR A 183 -1.69 13.41 12.09
N GLU A 184 -0.49 12.91 11.90
CA GLU A 184 0.38 13.10 10.74
C GLU A 184 0.62 11.78 9.99
N ILE A 185 1.22 11.83 8.80
CA ILE A 185 1.75 10.62 8.14
C ILE A 185 2.91 10.12 8.99
N GLN A 186 2.88 8.82 9.36
CA GLN A 186 3.98 8.17 10.05
C GLN A 186 4.53 7.04 9.18
N ILE A 187 5.85 7.01 9.03
CA ILE A 187 6.55 5.94 8.34
C ILE A 187 7.40 5.22 9.40
N LYS A 188 6.94 4.03 9.79
CA LYS A 188 7.60 3.21 10.81
C LYS A 188 8.42 2.13 10.14
N MET A 189 9.73 2.14 10.35
CA MET A 189 10.64 1.15 9.79
C MET A 189 11.15 0.22 10.87
N PHE A 190 10.95 -1.08 10.65
CA PHE A 190 11.41 -2.21 11.46
C PHE A 190 12.53 -2.97 10.72
N ASP A 191 13.04 -4.02 11.31
CA ASP A 191 14.08 -4.84 10.66
C ASP A 191 13.55 -5.69 9.50
N ASP A 192 12.24 -6.02 9.52
CA ASP A 192 11.57 -6.87 8.56
C ASP A 192 10.57 -6.16 7.64
N ARG A 193 10.20 -4.90 7.94
CA ARG A 193 9.16 -4.17 7.19
C ARG A 193 9.21 -2.66 7.36
N ILE A 194 8.56 -1.97 6.43
CA ILE A 194 8.18 -0.55 6.56
C ILE A 194 6.66 -0.48 6.60
N VAL A 195 6.10 0.28 7.55
CA VAL A 195 4.67 0.55 7.68
C VAL A 195 4.43 2.03 7.42
N PHE A 196 3.60 2.32 6.43
CA PHE A 196 3.16 3.67 6.08
C PHE A 196 1.77 3.88 6.69
N GLU A 197 1.70 4.68 7.75
CA GLU A 197 0.45 5.03 8.44
C GLU A 197 -0.04 6.38 7.90
N THR A 198 -1.14 6.36 7.16
CA THR A 198 -1.72 7.53 6.50
C THR A 198 -3.07 7.85 7.13
N PRO A 199 -3.29 9.09 7.66
CA PRO A 199 -4.59 9.49 8.17
C PRO A 199 -5.67 9.47 7.08
N GLY A 200 -6.75 8.74 7.30
CA GLY A 200 -7.89 8.55 6.41
C GLY A 200 -8.10 7.07 6.05
N ASP A 201 -9.36 6.72 5.77
CA ASP A 201 -9.72 5.43 5.22
C ASP A 201 -9.41 5.36 3.72
N LEU A 202 -9.58 4.19 3.11
CA LEU A 202 -9.57 4.07 1.65
C LEU A 202 -10.76 4.83 1.06
N PRO A 203 -10.54 5.70 0.05
CA PRO A 203 -11.57 6.59 -0.46
C PRO A 203 -12.56 5.86 -1.38
N GLY A 204 -13.80 6.33 -1.38
CA GLY A 204 -14.84 5.88 -2.31
C GLY A 204 -15.16 4.39 -2.20
N LEU A 205 -14.99 3.68 -3.30
CA LEU A 205 -15.23 2.23 -3.42
C LEU A 205 -13.94 1.40 -3.34
N VAL A 206 -12.80 2.03 -3.06
CA VAL A 206 -11.53 1.33 -2.88
C VAL A 206 -11.58 0.49 -1.61
N ARG A 207 -11.08 -0.74 -1.69
CA ARG A 207 -10.97 -1.70 -0.59
C ARG A 207 -9.60 -2.39 -0.68
N PRO A 208 -9.10 -2.99 0.41
CA PRO A 208 -7.83 -3.70 0.37
C PRO A 208 -7.74 -4.82 -0.67
N ASP A 209 -8.88 -5.42 -1.02
CA ASP A 209 -9.00 -6.51 -1.99
C ASP A 209 -9.07 -6.03 -3.45
N ASN A 210 -9.41 -4.76 -3.70
CA ASN A 210 -9.51 -4.20 -5.05
C ASN A 210 -8.54 -3.04 -5.34
N ILE A 211 -7.67 -2.70 -4.38
CA ILE A 211 -6.76 -1.54 -4.47
C ILE A 211 -5.82 -1.59 -5.68
N ARG A 212 -5.49 -2.78 -6.18
CA ARG A 212 -4.63 -2.96 -7.37
C ARG A 212 -5.30 -2.44 -8.66
N HIS A 213 -6.62 -2.48 -8.73
CA HIS A 213 -7.39 -2.24 -9.95
C HIS A 213 -8.38 -1.09 -9.83
N THR A 214 -8.40 -0.40 -8.69
CA THR A 214 -9.33 0.70 -8.44
C THR A 214 -8.58 1.99 -8.21
N HIS A 215 -8.90 3.00 -9.04
CA HIS A 215 -8.25 4.30 -8.98
C HIS A 215 -9.22 5.34 -8.45
N PHE A 216 -8.84 5.97 -7.36
CA PHE A 216 -9.56 7.08 -6.79
C PHE A 216 -8.57 8.03 -6.13
N SER A 217 -8.63 9.32 -6.46
CA SER A 217 -7.79 10.33 -5.83
C SER A 217 -8.60 11.10 -4.78
N ARG A 218 -8.15 11.08 -3.52
CA ARG A 218 -8.72 11.90 -2.44
C ARG A 218 -8.37 13.38 -2.61
N ASN A 219 -7.19 13.67 -3.15
CA ASN A 219 -6.67 15.01 -3.37
C ASN A 219 -6.18 15.12 -4.82
N PRO A 220 -7.09 15.31 -5.80
CA PRO A 220 -6.75 15.30 -7.22
C PRO A 220 -5.79 16.42 -7.64
N LYS A 221 -5.84 17.60 -7.01
CA LYS A 221 -4.91 18.71 -7.29
C LYS A 221 -3.49 18.39 -6.84
N ILE A 222 -3.34 17.79 -5.64
CA ILE A 222 -2.05 17.28 -5.14
C ILE A 222 -1.50 16.19 -6.06
N ALA A 223 -2.35 15.24 -6.47
CA ALA A 223 -1.96 14.17 -7.37
C ALA A 223 -1.52 14.71 -8.74
N GLN A 224 -2.28 15.66 -9.32
CA GLN A 224 -1.94 16.32 -10.59
C GLN A 224 -0.60 17.08 -10.49
N PHE A 225 -0.37 17.77 -9.38
CA PHE A 225 0.88 18.47 -9.13
C PHE A 225 2.07 17.50 -9.09
N LEU A 226 1.97 16.43 -8.33
CA LEU A 226 3.04 15.42 -8.24
C LEU A 226 3.24 14.64 -9.55
N LYS A 227 2.18 14.50 -10.37
CA LYS A 227 2.28 13.96 -11.73
C LYS A 227 3.11 14.86 -12.65
N ALA A 228 2.95 16.19 -12.60
CA ALA A 228 3.76 17.12 -13.37
C ALA A 228 5.26 16.97 -13.05
N TYR A 229 5.60 16.70 -11.79
CA TYR A 229 6.97 16.36 -11.36
C TYR A 229 7.35 14.89 -11.57
N LYS A 230 6.53 14.10 -12.29
CA LYS A 230 6.77 12.68 -12.66
C LYS A 230 6.82 11.71 -11.46
N TYR A 231 6.25 12.08 -10.32
CA TYR A 231 6.11 11.18 -9.17
C TYR A 231 4.90 10.25 -9.29
N VAL A 232 3.85 10.69 -9.99
CA VAL A 232 2.61 9.92 -10.23
C VAL A 232 2.49 9.63 -11.71
N LYS A 233 2.10 8.42 -12.10
CA LYS A 233 1.74 8.06 -13.48
C LYS A 233 0.22 8.15 -13.70
N GLU A 234 -0.20 8.35 -14.95
CA GLU A 234 -1.62 8.58 -15.30
C GLU A 234 -2.55 7.42 -15.00
N PHE A 235 -2.03 6.19 -15.00
CA PHE A 235 -2.85 4.99 -15.10
C PHE A 235 -3.20 4.35 -13.77
N GLY A 236 -2.79 4.93 -12.63
CA GLY A 236 -3.05 4.36 -11.30
C GLY A 236 -2.46 2.96 -11.07
N GLU A 237 -1.49 2.56 -11.87
CA GLU A 237 -0.87 1.23 -11.86
C GLU A 237 0.24 1.07 -10.81
N GLY A 238 0.43 2.09 -9.94
CA GLY A 238 1.55 2.12 -9.00
C GLY A 238 1.59 0.90 -8.09
N ILE A 239 0.49 0.59 -7.44
CA ILE A 239 0.38 -0.56 -6.53
C ILE A 239 0.46 -1.88 -7.30
N ASP A 240 -0.21 -1.97 -8.46
CA ASP A 240 -0.16 -3.18 -9.28
C ASP A 240 1.27 -3.47 -9.76
N ARG A 241 2.01 -2.44 -10.17
CA ARG A 241 3.42 -2.58 -10.56
C ARG A 241 4.31 -3.05 -9.41
N ILE A 242 4.13 -2.53 -8.18
CA ILE A 242 4.85 -3.02 -7.00
C ILE A 242 4.52 -4.49 -6.77
N CYS A 243 3.24 -4.86 -6.81
CA CYS A 243 2.82 -6.24 -6.63
C CYS A 243 3.46 -7.17 -7.67
N ASN A 244 3.42 -6.80 -8.95
CA ASN A 244 4.00 -7.59 -10.03
C ASN A 244 5.53 -7.73 -9.89
N GLU A 245 6.24 -6.66 -9.49
CA GLU A 245 7.68 -6.71 -9.21
C GLU A 245 7.99 -7.69 -8.09
N LEU A 246 7.26 -7.62 -6.97
CA LEU A 246 7.49 -8.48 -5.81
C LEU A 246 7.07 -9.94 -6.07
N GLU A 247 5.95 -10.16 -6.76
CA GLU A 247 5.50 -11.49 -7.18
C GLU A 247 6.54 -12.19 -8.08
N THR A 248 7.14 -11.44 -9.02
CA THR A 248 8.20 -11.97 -9.90
C THR A 248 9.44 -12.40 -9.11
N LYS A 249 9.73 -11.71 -8.01
CA LYS A 249 10.84 -12.04 -7.09
C LYS A 249 10.47 -13.11 -6.05
N GLY A 250 9.22 -13.60 -6.03
CA GLY A 250 8.72 -14.50 -4.98
C GLY A 250 8.63 -13.85 -3.59
N CYS A 251 8.53 -12.53 -3.54
CA CYS A 251 8.43 -11.75 -2.32
C CYS A 251 6.97 -11.46 -1.94
N ALA A 252 6.74 -11.14 -0.66
CA ALA A 252 5.41 -10.77 -0.18
C ALA A 252 4.96 -9.43 -0.76
N ILE A 253 3.77 -9.39 -1.35
CA ILE A 253 3.15 -8.14 -1.83
C ILE A 253 2.76 -7.24 -0.65
N PRO A 254 2.60 -5.92 -0.89
CA PRO A 254 2.15 -5.00 0.15
C PRO A 254 0.79 -5.39 0.72
N SER A 255 0.63 -5.27 2.02
CA SER A 255 -0.66 -5.49 2.68
C SER A 255 -1.24 -4.15 3.16
N PHE A 256 -2.57 -4.04 3.09
CA PHE A 256 -3.30 -2.84 3.48
C PHE A 256 -4.31 -3.17 4.57
N HIS A 257 -4.27 -2.41 5.65
CA HIS A 257 -5.17 -2.55 6.78
C HIS A 257 -5.67 -1.20 7.24
N ILE A 258 -6.95 -1.11 7.62
CA ILE A 258 -7.54 0.10 8.18
C ILE A 258 -7.73 -0.13 9.68
N ASP A 259 -7.14 0.75 10.47
CA ASP A 259 -7.27 0.75 11.93
C ASP A 259 -7.84 2.10 12.36
N ALA A 260 -9.09 2.10 12.84
CA ALA A 260 -9.90 3.27 13.10
C ALA A 260 -9.98 4.19 11.86
N PHE A 261 -9.20 5.24 11.80
CA PHE A 261 -9.14 6.23 10.72
C PHE A 261 -7.72 6.35 10.13
N ILE A 262 -6.91 5.32 10.28
CA ILE A 262 -5.53 5.25 9.74
C ILE A 262 -5.44 4.08 8.77
N LEU A 263 -5.06 4.38 7.55
CA LEU A 263 -4.65 3.37 6.57
C LEU A 263 -3.20 2.97 6.85
N LYS A 264 -2.96 1.70 7.12
CA LYS A 264 -1.64 1.09 7.29
C LYS A 264 -1.29 0.30 6.04
N ALA A 265 -0.30 0.77 5.28
CA ALA A 265 0.27 0.04 4.16
C ALA A 265 1.61 -0.55 4.60
N THR A 266 1.75 -1.88 4.54
CA THR A 266 2.95 -2.58 4.99
C THR A 266 3.72 -3.15 3.82
N LEU A 267 4.96 -2.72 3.67
CA LEU A 267 5.93 -3.24 2.71
C LEU A 267 6.95 -4.10 3.47
N ARG A 268 7.00 -5.41 3.17
CA ARG A 268 7.97 -6.32 3.81
C ARG A 268 9.32 -6.26 3.11
N ALA A 269 10.38 -6.46 3.88
CA ALA A 269 11.71 -6.60 3.34
C ALA A 269 11.80 -7.82 2.40
N GLU A 270 12.48 -7.68 1.26
CA GLU A 270 12.70 -8.77 0.32
C GLU A 270 13.51 -9.92 0.95
N TRP A 271 14.37 -9.59 1.93
CA TRP A 271 15.08 -10.57 2.76
C TRP A 271 15.31 -10.00 4.18
N THR A 272 15.50 -10.87 5.17
CA THR A 272 15.88 -10.53 6.54
C THR A 272 17.04 -11.40 6.98
N THR A 273 17.83 -10.93 7.93
CA THR A 273 18.97 -11.69 8.48
C THR A 273 18.58 -13.05 9.04
N GLU A 274 17.35 -13.20 9.57
CA GLU A 274 16.82 -14.48 10.04
C GLU A 274 16.56 -15.46 8.89
N LYS A 275 16.16 -14.97 7.71
CA LYS A 275 16.01 -15.82 6.51
C LYS A 275 17.34 -16.21 5.87
N GLU A 276 18.42 -15.48 6.15
CA GLU A 276 19.77 -15.86 5.70
C GLU A 276 20.29 -17.11 6.40
N PHE A 277 19.94 -17.31 7.68
CA PHE A 277 20.32 -18.51 8.43
C PHE A 277 19.48 -19.74 8.06
N ASP A 278 18.28 -19.55 7.56
CA ASP A 278 17.36 -20.63 7.12
C ASP A 278 17.46 -20.93 5.61
N ARG A 279 18.31 -20.25 4.85
CA ARG A 279 18.63 -20.73 3.50
C ARG A 279 19.50 -21.98 3.66
N PRO A 280 18.99 -23.16 3.29
CA PRO A 280 19.89 -24.28 3.05
C PRO A 280 20.88 -23.77 2.01
N SER A 281 22.16 -23.90 2.28
CA SER A 281 23.28 -23.64 1.37
C SER A 281 23.24 -24.59 0.15
N THR A 282 22.09 -24.70 -0.48
CA THR A 282 21.87 -25.42 -1.73
C THR A 282 20.58 -24.92 -2.36
N ILE A 283 20.68 -23.93 -3.25
CA ILE A 283 19.87 -24.02 -4.45
C ILE A 283 20.48 -25.18 -5.21
N GLN A 284 19.97 -26.38 -4.94
CA GLN A 284 20.22 -27.49 -5.84
C GLN A 284 19.68 -27.07 -7.21
N LYS A 285 20.43 -27.32 -8.25
CA LYS A 285 20.22 -26.95 -9.66
C LYS A 285 18.88 -27.42 -10.26
N ASP A 286 17.95 -27.92 -9.47
CA ASP A 286 16.73 -28.59 -9.94
C ASP A 286 15.41 -28.02 -9.38
N GLY A 287 15.41 -26.91 -8.65
CA GLY A 287 14.18 -26.21 -8.23
C GLY A 287 13.21 -27.05 -7.38
N THR A 288 13.69 -28.03 -6.64
CA THR A 288 12.86 -28.85 -5.74
C THR A 288 12.54 -28.08 -4.46
N VAL A 289 11.28 -27.73 -4.28
CA VAL A 289 10.73 -27.19 -3.04
C VAL A 289 10.76 -28.30 -1.99
N ASN A 290 11.25 -28.01 -0.79
CA ASN A 290 11.25 -28.97 0.31
C ASN A 290 9.83 -29.13 0.87
N VAL A 291 9.02 -29.96 0.20
CA VAL A 291 7.60 -30.21 0.46
C VAL A 291 7.36 -30.66 1.91
N LYS A 292 8.29 -31.40 2.51
CA LYS A 292 8.17 -31.92 3.91
C LYS A 292 8.20 -30.81 4.96
N ALA A 293 9.01 -29.77 4.77
CA ALA A 293 9.12 -28.65 5.71
C ALA A 293 7.89 -27.70 5.66
N ASN A 294 7.19 -27.64 4.52
CA ASN A 294 6.00 -26.83 4.39
C ASN A 294 4.73 -27.54 4.92
N ILE A 295 4.65 -28.85 4.80
CA ILE A 295 3.52 -29.65 5.31
C ILE A 295 3.43 -29.57 6.84
N SER A 296 4.54 -29.52 7.57
CA SER A 296 4.55 -29.42 9.04
C SER A 296 4.00 -28.10 9.60
N LYS A 297 3.80 -27.09 8.75
CA LYS A 297 3.24 -25.77 9.13
C LYS A 297 1.74 -25.64 8.82
N LEU A 298 1.12 -26.66 8.23
CA LEU A 298 -0.29 -26.64 7.87
C LEU A 298 -1.18 -26.95 9.08
N THR A 299 -2.37 -26.37 9.11
CA THR A 299 -3.42 -26.79 10.04
C THR A 299 -3.95 -28.18 9.66
N ASP A 300 -4.59 -28.89 10.59
CA ASP A 300 -5.17 -30.22 10.32
C ASP A 300 -6.13 -30.23 9.13
N ARG A 301 -6.92 -29.15 8.96
CA ARG A 301 -7.83 -29.03 7.83
C ARG A 301 -7.07 -28.82 6.51
N GLN A 302 -6.06 -27.97 6.50
CA GLN A 302 -5.21 -27.73 5.33
C GLN A 302 -4.45 -28.97 4.91
N ASN A 303 -3.94 -29.76 5.85
CA ASN A 303 -3.33 -31.07 5.58
C ASN A 303 -4.32 -32.02 4.90
N LYS A 304 -5.53 -32.13 5.44
CA LYS A 304 -6.57 -32.97 4.86
C LYS A 304 -6.99 -32.51 3.45
N ILE A 305 -7.08 -31.20 3.20
CA ILE A 305 -7.35 -30.65 1.86
C ILE A 305 -6.22 -31.00 0.91
N TYR A 306 -4.96 -30.85 1.33
CA TYR A 306 -3.78 -31.20 0.55
C TYR A 306 -3.77 -32.71 0.17
N ASP A 307 -4.06 -33.59 1.13
CA ASP A 307 -4.13 -35.06 0.90
C ASP A 307 -5.27 -35.40 -0.09
N ARG A 308 -6.41 -34.73 -0.05
CA ARG A 308 -7.51 -34.92 -1.00
C ARG A 308 -7.13 -34.48 -2.41
N ILE A 309 -6.45 -33.35 -2.56
CA ILE A 309 -5.93 -32.90 -3.87
C ILE A 309 -4.91 -33.90 -4.39
N LYS A 310 -4.05 -34.45 -3.51
CA LYS A 310 -3.03 -35.43 -3.84
C LYS A 310 -3.62 -36.78 -4.27
N SER A 311 -4.68 -37.25 -3.62
CA SER A 311 -5.36 -38.50 -3.97
C SER A 311 -6.27 -38.38 -5.19
N GLY A 312 -6.64 -37.14 -5.59
CA GLY A 312 -7.57 -36.90 -6.70
C GLY A 312 -9.02 -37.32 -6.41
N THR A 313 -9.33 -37.74 -5.16
CA THR A 313 -10.65 -38.27 -4.75
C THR A 313 -11.17 -37.57 -3.50
N ILE A 314 -12.50 -37.38 -3.43
CA ILE A 314 -13.18 -36.79 -2.27
C ILE A 314 -13.59 -37.82 -1.23
N ASN A 315 -13.89 -39.06 -1.63
CA ASN A 315 -14.37 -40.14 -0.75
C ASN A 315 -13.45 -41.35 -0.71
N ASP A 316 -13.26 -41.90 0.50
CA ASP A 316 -12.49 -43.14 0.73
C ASP A 316 -13.30 -44.45 0.43
N GLN A 317 -14.56 -44.32 -0.02
CA GLN A 317 -15.38 -45.52 -0.36
C GLN A 317 -15.41 -45.73 -1.87
N VAL A 318 -14.88 -46.90 -2.26
CA VAL A 318 -14.90 -47.45 -3.61
C VAL A 318 -16.33 -47.76 -4.02
N ASN A 319 -16.74 -47.25 -5.18
CA ASN A 319 -17.97 -47.45 -5.95
C ASN A 319 -19.05 -46.37 -5.86
N VAL A 320 -18.84 -45.25 -6.56
CA VAL A 320 -19.92 -44.61 -7.34
C VAL A 320 -19.27 -43.80 -8.48
N GLN A 321 -19.65 -44.06 -9.72
CA GLN A 321 -19.33 -43.26 -10.89
C GLN A 321 -20.07 -41.91 -10.83
N VAL A 322 -19.41 -40.89 -10.30
CA VAL A 322 -19.76 -39.49 -10.54
C VAL A 322 -18.46 -38.70 -10.51
N ASN A 323 -18.27 -37.77 -11.44
CA ASN A 323 -17.14 -36.87 -11.62
C ASN A 323 -16.72 -36.19 -10.28
N ASP A 324 -15.96 -36.87 -9.44
CA ASP A 324 -15.48 -36.40 -8.12
C ASP A 324 -14.23 -35.51 -8.28
N GLN A 325 -14.38 -34.41 -9.02
CA GLN A 325 -13.33 -33.40 -9.07
C GLN A 325 -13.24 -32.69 -7.71
N VAL A 326 -12.01 -32.55 -7.22
CA VAL A 326 -11.71 -31.78 -6.01
C VAL A 326 -11.97 -30.29 -6.28
N ASN A 327 -13.20 -29.84 -6.01
CA ASN A 327 -13.62 -28.45 -6.19
C ASN A 327 -14.05 -27.80 -4.87
N VAL A 328 -14.16 -26.49 -4.86
CA VAL A 328 -14.47 -25.70 -3.65
C VAL A 328 -15.81 -26.07 -3.01
N PRO A 329 -16.93 -26.23 -3.74
CA PRO A 329 -18.19 -26.65 -3.14
C PRO A 329 -18.15 -28.02 -2.46
N ASN A 330 -17.51 -29.00 -3.11
CA ASN A 330 -17.39 -30.35 -2.57
C ASN A 330 -16.52 -30.40 -1.31
N LEU A 331 -15.41 -29.67 -1.29
CA LEU A 331 -14.57 -29.52 -0.10
C LEU A 331 -15.32 -28.79 1.03
N ALA A 332 -16.11 -27.76 0.72
CA ALA A 332 -16.91 -27.05 1.71
C ALA A 332 -17.93 -27.98 2.39
N THR A 333 -18.60 -28.81 1.61
CA THR A 333 -19.54 -29.83 2.10
C THR A 333 -18.83 -30.90 2.93
N LEU A 334 -17.70 -31.41 2.46
CA LEU A 334 -16.92 -32.46 3.15
C LEU A 334 -16.42 -32.01 4.53
N PHE A 335 -15.94 -30.75 4.63
CA PHE A 335 -15.40 -30.21 5.88
C PHE A 335 -16.42 -29.46 6.73
N GLY A 336 -17.69 -29.33 6.30
CA GLY A 336 -18.75 -28.65 7.03
C GLY A 336 -18.47 -27.15 7.24
N VAL A 337 -17.81 -26.49 6.28
CA VAL A 337 -17.42 -25.05 6.36
C VAL A 337 -17.90 -24.30 5.11
N SER A 338 -17.88 -22.96 5.18
CA SER A 338 -18.25 -22.14 4.02
C SER A 338 -17.21 -22.26 2.88
N GLU A 339 -17.66 -22.10 1.63
CA GLU A 339 -16.76 -22.02 0.46
C GLU A 339 -15.68 -20.95 0.63
N LYS A 340 -16.02 -19.82 1.27
CA LYS A 340 -15.05 -18.75 1.57
C LYS A 340 -13.90 -19.25 2.45
N THR A 341 -14.18 -20.13 3.40
CA THR A 341 -13.17 -20.75 4.27
C THR A 341 -12.26 -21.68 3.47
N ILE A 342 -12.84 -22.53 2.60
CA ILE A 342 -12.06 -23.41 1.72
C ILE A 342 -11.19 -22.62 0.75
N ARG A 343 -11.72 -21.58 0.13
CA ARG A 343 -10.92 -20.70 -0.74
C ARG A 343 -9.70 -20.13 -0.02
N ARG A 344 -9.87 -19.69 1.24
CA ARG A 344 -8.75 -19.18 2.06
C ARG A 344 -7.71 -20.28 2.33
N ASP A 345 -8.13 -21.50 2.63
CA ASP A 345 -7.21 -22.61 2.87
C ASP A 345 -6.47 -23.01 1.58
N LEU A 346 -7.14 -23.03 0.43
CA LEU A 346 -6.51 -23.26 -0.87
C LEU A 346 -5.52 -22.16 -1.24
N TYR A 347 -5.79 -20.90 -0.91
CA TYR A 347 -4.84 -19.82 -1.08
C TYR A 347 -3.57 -20.04 -0.25
N VAL A 348 -3.70 -20.48 1.01
CA VAL A 348 -2.53 -20.80 1.85
C VAL A 348 -1.71 -21.92 1.24
N LEU A 349 -2.35 -22.99 0.77
CA LEU A 349 -1.65 -24.11 0.12
C LEU A 349 -0.96 -23.70 -1.18
N ARG A 350 -1.59 -22.82 -1.97
CA ARG A 350 -1.00 -22.25 -3.18
C ARG A 350 0.18 -21.33 -2.85
N ASP A 351 0.04 -20.45 -1.86
CA ASP A 351 1.10 -19.52 -1.44
C ASP A 351 2.30 -20.25 -0.84
N MET A 352 2.10 -21.46 -0.29
CA MET A 352 3.17 -22.37 0.10
C MET A 352 3.73 -23.19 -1.07
N ASN A 353 3.27 -22.92 -2.30
CA ASN A 353 3.67 -23.63 -3.52
C ASN A 353 3.47 -25.15 -3.45
N LEU A 354 2.46 -25.59 -2.69
CA LEU A 354 2.09 -27.01 -2.54
C LEU A 354 1.09 -27.45 -3.61
N ILE A 355 0.25 -26.53 -4.10
CA ILE A 355 -0.75 -26.77 -5.14
C ILE A 355 -0.76 -25.62 -6.16
N HIS A 356 -1.20 -25.90 -7.38
CA HIS A 356 -1.46 -24.91 -8.42
C HIS A 356 -2.80 -25.18 -9.11
N TYR A 357 -3.38 -24.15 -9.73
CA TYR A 357 -4.64 -24.27 -10.44
C TYR A 357 -4.39 -24.48 -11.93
N VAL A 358 -5.06 -25.47 -12.53
CA VAL A 358 -4.93 -25.85 -13.93
C VAL A 358 -6.27 -25.71 -14.64
N GLY A 359 -6.31 -24.98 -15.75
CA GLY A 359 -7.50 -24.78 -16.56
C GLY A 359 -8.16 -23.43 -16.42
N SER A 360 -9.37 -23.27 -16.95
CA SER A 360 -10.14 -22.01 -16.90
C SER A 360 -10.88 -21.85 -15.58
N ASP A 361 -11.28 -20.62 -15.23
CA ASP A 361 -12.03 -20.30 -13.99
C ASP A 361 -13.29 -21.15 -13.77
N LYS A 362 -13.90 -21.65 -14.85
CA LYS A 362 -15.16 -22.43 -14.78
C LYS A 362 -14.95 -23.96 -14.80
N THR A 363 -13.86 -24.43 -15.37
CA THR A 363 -13.62 -25.88 -15.61
C THR A 363 -12.26 -26.35 -15.11
N GLY A 364 -11.48 -25.48 -14.49
CA GLY A 364 -10.18 -25.82 -13.94
C GLY A 364 -10.26 -26.56 -12.60
N HIS A 365 -9.15 -27.16 -12.21
CA HIS A 365 -9.00 -27.93 -10.98
C HIS A 365 -7.65 -27.68 -10.32
N TRP A 366 -7.53 -28.10 -9.05
CA TRP A 366 -6.30 -27.96 -8.29
C TRP A 366 -5.44 -29.21 -8.44
N GLU A 367 -4.15 -29.01 -8.70
CA GLU A 367 -3.15 -30.06 -8.77
C GLU A 367 -2.02 -29.82 -7.78
N ILE A 368 -1.36 -30.90 -7.35
CA ILE A 368 -0.14 -30.83 -6.56
C ILE A 368 0.99 -30.26 -7.40
N THR A 369 1.72 -29.29 -6.84
CA THR A 369 2.93 -28.75 -7.46
C THR A 369 4.03 -29.83 -7.36
N SER A 370 4.02 -30.83 -8.27
CA SER A 370 5.06 -31.85 -8.33
C SER A 370 6.08 -31.49 -9.39
N LYS A 371 7.35 -31.37 -9.02
CA LYS A 371 8.43 -31.81 -9.90
C LYS A 371 8.74 -33.27 -9.52
N THR A 372 8.24 -34.17 -10.34
CA THR A 372 8.58 -35.55 -10.29
C THR A 372 10.05 -35.71 -10.68
N ASN A 373 10.85 -36.35 -9.82
CA ASN A 373 12.11 -36.96 -10.23
C ASN A 373 11.81 -38.09 -11.25
N GLN A 374 12.31 -37.97 -12.45
CA GLN A 374 12.85 -39.04 -13.22
C GLN A 374 14.34 -38.91 -13.30
#